data_67d6679d781903404c35c10d06319dd7
#
_entry.id   67d6679d781903404c35c10d06319dd7
#
_cell.length_a   1.000
_cell.length_b   1.000
_cell.length_c   1.000
_cell.angle_alpha   90.00
_cell.angle_beta   90.00
_cell.angle_gamma   90.00
#
_symmetry.space_group_name_H-M   'P 1'
#
loop_
_entity.id
_entity.type
_entity.pdbx_description
1 polymer ?
#
loop_
_entity_poly.entity_id
_entity_poly.type
_entity_poly.pdbx_seq_one_letter_code
_entity_poly.pdbx_strand_id
1 'polypeptide(L)'
;HKTLPVLTGGAFLNIGDTELSRKLNFAERAREAMALFGSTSPAYPVMASLDLARDWAMEQGKTAWNTLAAQMAKNKETARTRGFLLPEGETDPTRLAIGTLPLGMTGEEAAQWFRERGIEPEHEDGAYVVFIATPWNREEELTRLEMAVAQFPGEAQPVSPAPALPP
;
A
#
# COMPACT_ATOMS: atom_id res chain seq x y z
N HIS A 1 6.83 -8.12 4.03
CA HIS A 1 6.75 -7.67 5.43
C HIS A 1 5.98 -6.35 5.63
N LYS A 2 5.49 -5.73 4.57
CA LYS A 2 4.72 -4.48 4.70
C LYS A 2 3.21 -4.73 4.85
N THR A 3 2.68 -5.72 4.14
CA THR A 3 1.23 -5.99 4.10
C THR A 3 0.84 -7.36 4.64
N LEU A 4 1.79 -8.27 4.80
CA LEU A 4 1.60 -9.56 5.45
C LEU A 4 2.35 -9.59 6.78
N PRO A 5 1.87 -10.38 7.78
CA PRO A 5 2.48 -10.46 9.11
C PRO A 5 3.76 -11.30 9.08
N VAL A 6 4.71 -10.88 8.28
CA VAL A 6 6.02 -11.53 8.10
C VAL A 6 7.10 -10.64 8.68
N LEU A 7 8.04 -11.23 9.41
CA LEU A 7 9.19 -10.52 9.93
C LEU A 7 10.03 -9.92 8.79
N THR A 8 10.61 -8.74 9.05
CA THR A 8 11.47 -8.03 8.09
C THR A 8 12.56 -8.95 7.53
N GLY A 9 12.71 -8.94 6.22
CA GLY A 9 13.60 -9.84 5.47
C GLY A 9 12.89 -11.02 4.82
N GLY A 10 11.64 -11.34 5.24
CA GLY A 10 10.83 -12.35 4.56
C GLY A 10 10.05 -11.78 3.39
N ALA A 11 9.97 -12.55 2.30
CA ALA A 11 9.15 -12.24 1.14
C ALA A 11 8.68 -13.53 0.44
N PHE A 12 7.56 -13.44 -0.28
CA PHE A 12 7.10 -14.50 -1.17
C PHE A 12 7.40 -14.14 -2.62
N LEU A 13 7.91 -15.11 -3.37
CA LEU A 13 7.98 -15.06 -4.82
C LEU A 13 6.89 -15.95 -5.40
N ASN A 14 5.88 -15.35 -6.01
CA ASN A 14 4.78 -16.07 -6.63
C ASN A 14 5.00 -16.19 -8.14
N ILE A 15 4.89 -17.41 -8.66
CA ILE A 15 5.01 -17.69 -10.09
C ILE A 15 3.67 -18.30 -10.54
N GLY A 16 2.96 -17.60 -11.42
CA GLY A 16 1.71 -18.10 -11.98
C GLY A 16 1.96 -19.32 -12.88
N ASP A 17 1.13 -20.34 -12.77
CA ASP A 17 1.16 -21.47 -13.68
C ASP A 17 0.49 -21.13 -15.02
N THR A 18 1.26 -20.49 -15.89
CA THR A 18 0.84 -20.06 -17.24
C THR A 18 1.65 -20.81 -18.29
N GLU A 19 1.16 -20.82 -19.55
CA GLU A 19 1.90 -21.39 -20.67
C GLU A 19 3.29 -20.74 -20.82
N LEU A 20 3.36 -19.41 -20.65
CA LEU A 20 4.63 -18.67 -20.72
C LEU A 20 5.59 -19.06 -19.60
N SER A 21 5.10 -19.18 -18.35
CA SER A 21 5.95 -19.54 -17.22
C SER A 21 6.52 -20.96 -17.35
N ARG A 22 5.71 -21.88 -17.90
CA ARG A 22 6.16 -23.25 -18.20
C ARG A 22 7.17 -23.28 -19.35
N LYS A 23 6.88 -22.58 -20.46
CA LYS A 23 7.78 -22.50 -21.63
C LYS A 23 9.15 -21.91 -21.29
N LEU A 24 9.17 -20.90 -20.41
CA LEU A 24 10.40 -20.23 -19.97
C LEU A 24 11.02 -20.87 -18.73
N ASN A 25 10.41 -21.94 -18.21
CA ASN A 25 10.87 -22.68 -17.02
C ASN A 25 11.12 -21.77 -15.80
N PHE A 26 10.19 -20.85 -15.52
CA PHE A 26 10.34 -19.83 -14.48
C PHE A 26 10.54 -20.43 -13.09
N ALA A 27 9.90 -21.55 -12.76
CA ALA A 27 10.04 -22.16 -11.44
C ALA A 27 11.46 -22.64 -11.15
N GLU A 28 12.11 -23.27 -12.13
CA GLU A 28 13.51 -23.74 -11.99
C GLU A 28 14.48 -22.56 -11.94
N ARG A 29 14.36 -21.65 -12.88
CA ARG A 29 15.19 -20.43 -12.92
C ARG A 29 15.07 -19.59 -11.65
N ALA A 30 13.88 -19.52 -11.04
CA ALA A 30 13.69 -18.85 -9.77
C ALA A 30 14.43 -19.58 -8.63
N ARG A 31 14.42 -20.91 -8.59
CA ARG A 31 15.18 -21.67 -7.60
C ARG A 31 16.68 -21.45 -7.75
N GLU A 32 17.20 -21.49 -8.98
CA GLU A 32 18.61 -21.19 -9.26
C GLU A 32 18.99 -19.79 -8.83
N ALA A 33 18.18 -18.78 -9.18
CA ALA A 33 18.41 -17.40 -8.78
C ALA A 33 18.36 -17.22 -7.25
N MET A 34 17.39 -17.84 -6.58
CA MET A 34 17.32 -17.80 -5.12
C MET A 34 18.52 -18.48 -4.46
N ALA A 35 19.06 -19.55 -5.04
CA ALA A 35 20.27 -20.19 -4.54
C ALA A 35 21.52 -19.29 -4.68
N LEU A 36 21.56 -18.42 -5.70
CA LEU A 36 22.67 -17.48 -5.92
C LEU A 36 22.56 -16.21 -5.09
N PHE A 37 21.35 -15.64 -5.00
CA PHE A 37 21.13 -14.31 -4.44
C PHE A 37 20.41 -14.32 -3.09
N GLY A 38 19.80 -15.44 -2.70
CA GLY A 38 19.14 -15.60 -1.42
C GLY A 38 20.10 -15.83 -0.26
N SER A 39 19.60 -15.73 0.96
CA SER A 39 20.40 -16.02 2.15
C SER A 39 20.75 -17.49 2.22
N THR A 40 22.03 -17.81 2.48
CA THR A 40 22.49 -19.17 2.77
C THR A 40 22.23 -19.60 4.23
N SER A 41 21.83 -18.66 5.09
CA SER A 41 21.58 -18.86 6.51
C SER A 41 20.26 -18.20 6.92
N PRO A 42 19.11 -18.65 6.40
CA PRO A 42 17.83 -18.05 6.73
C PRO A 42 17.50 -18.20 8.22
N ALA A 43 17.05 -17.10 8.84
CA ALA A 43 16.65 -17.13 10.24
C ALA A 43 15.33 -17.90 10.42
N TYR A 44 15.32 -18.91 11.30
CA TYR A 44 14.13 -19.72 11.59
C TYR A 44 12.89 -18.89 11.97
N PRO A 45 12.99 -17.81 12.78
CA PRO A 45 11.82 -16.98 13.07
C PRO A 45 11.22 -16.35 11.81
N VAL A 46 12.03 -15.92 10.84
CA VAL A 46 11.55 -15.38 9.56
C VAL A 46 10.83 -16.46 8.75
N MET A 47 11.40 -17.67 8.68
CA MET A 47 10.77 -18.80 7.99
C MET A 47 9.44 -19.17 8.64
N ALA A 48 9.39 -19.26 9.97
CA ALA A 48 8.15 -19.54 10.72
C ALA A 48 7.09 -18.46 10.47
N SER A 49 7.48 -17.18 10.44
CA SER A 49 6.55 -16.09 10.14
C SER A 49 5.99 -16.15 8.71
N LEU A 50 6.79 -16.60 7.74
CA LEU A 50 6.32 -16.83 6.37
C LEU A 50 5.27 -17.95 6.32
N ASP A 51 5.53 -19.08 6.99
CA ASP A 51 4.60 -20.21 6.99
C ASP A 51 3.28 -19.86 7.69
N LEU A 52 3.32 -19.20 8.84
CA LEU A 52 2.14 -18.71 9.55
C LEU A 52 1.35 -17.69 8.71
N ALA A 53 2.04 -16.78 8.01
CA ALA A 53 1.38 -15.82 7.13
C ALA A 53 0.71 -16.49 5.94
N ARG A 54 1.32 -17.53 5.37
CA ARG A 54 0.75 -18.34 4.29
C ARG A 54 -0.52 -19.04 4.77
N ASP A 55 -0.46 -19.69 5.92
CA ASP A 55 -1.58 -20.43 6.50
C ASP A 55 -2.78 -19.51 6.76
N TRP A 56 -2.53 -18.39 7.43
CA TRP A 56 -3.54 -17.33 7.61
C TRP A 56 -4.12 -16.83 6.28
N ALA A 57 -3.28 -16.59 5.29
CA ALA A 57 -3.74 -16.10 3.99
C ALA A 57 -4.65 -17.09 3.26
N MET A 58 -4.39 -18.39 3.41
CA MET A 58 -5.23 -19.45 2.82
C MET A 58 -6.58 -19.59 3.55
N GLU A 59 -6.61 -19.46 4.87
CA GLU A 59 -7.82 -19.64 5.65
C GLU A 59 -8.70 -18.39 5.71
N GLN A 60 -8.10 -17.23 5.97
CA GLN A 60 -8.82 -16.00 6.31
C GLN A 60 -8.57 -14.87 5.31
N GLY A 61 -7.48 -14.95 4.54
CA GLY A 61 -6.98 -13.85 3.72
C GLY A 61 -8.04 -13.27 2.77
N LYS A 62 -8.77 -14.12 2.03
CA LYS A 62 -9.78 -13.65 1.08
C LYS A 62 -10.84 -12.74 1.74
N THR A 63 -11.38 -13.17 2.87
CA THR A 63 -12.41 -12.40 3.58
C THR A 63 -11.82 -11.12 4.17
N ALA A 64 -10.67 -11.23 4.84
CA ALA A 64 -10.01 -10.10 5.49
C ALA A 64 -9.61 -9.00 4.48
N TRP A 65 -9.02 -9.38 3.34
CA TRP A 65 -8.66 -8.42 2.30
C TRP A 65 -9.87 -7.78 1.62
N ASN A 66 -10.95 -8.52 1.38
CA ASN A 66 -12.17 -7.95 0.81
C ASN A 66 -12.82 -6.95 1.77
N THR A 67 -12.85 -7.25 3.05
CA THR A 67 -13.37 -6.33 4.07
C THR A 67 -12.54 -5.05 4.13
N LEU A 68 -11.21 -5.18 4.15
CA LEU A 68 -10.30 -4.03 4.12
C LEU A 68 -10.48 -3.20 2.85
N ALA A 69 -10.54 -3.84 1.69
CA ALA A 69 -10.73 -3.16 0.41
C ALA A 69 -12.03 -2.33 0.37
N ALA A 70 -13.12 -2.88 0.92
CA ALA A 70 -14.39 -2.17 1.03
C ALA A 70 -14.29 -0.92 1.95
N GLN A 71 -13.54 -1.05 3.04
CA GLN A 71 -13.30 0.06 3.97
C GLN A 71 -12.40 1.14 3.35
N MET A 72 -11.33 0.73 2.67
CA MET A 72 -10.44 1.65 1.96
C MET A 72 -11.11 2.34 0.76
N ALA A 73 -12.10 1.69 0.13
CA ALA A 73 -12.90 2.32 -0.90
C ALA A 73 -13.68 3.53 -0.36
N LYS A 74 -14.20 3.46 0.88
CA LYS A 74 -14.83 4.63 1.55
C LYS A 74 -13.82 5.75 1.78
N ASN A 75 -12.62 5.43 2.27
CA ASN A 75 -11.56 6.42 2.46
C ASN A 75 -11.19 7.11 1.13
N LYS A 76 -11.10 6.35 0.03
CA LYS A 76 -10.85 6.90 -1.32
C LYS A 76 -11.98 7.83 -1.77
N GLU A 77 -13.23 7.47 -1.51
CA GLU A 77 -14.37 8.32 -1.86
C GLU A 77 -14.41 9.60 -1.02
N THR A 78 -14.15 9.50 0.27
CA THR A 78 -14.00 10.66 1.15
C THR A 78 -12.89 11.60 0.66
N ALA A 79 -11.74 11.04 0.27
CA ALA A 79 -10.63 11.83 -0.28
C ALA A 79 -11.02 12.53 -1.60
N ARG A 80 -11.72 11.83 -2.49
CA ARG A 80 -12.21 12.40 -3.76
C ARG A 80 -13.19 13.56 -3.50
N THR A 81 -14.15 13.33 -2.63
CA THR A 81 -15.17 14.35 -2.26
C THR A 81 -14.52 15.57 -1.60
N ARG A 82 -13.46 15.35 -0.83
CA ARG A 82 -12.72 16.44 -0.17
C ARG A 82 -11.88 17.27 -1.16
N GLY A 83 -11.57 16.75 -2.33
CA GLY A 83 -10.82 17.44 -3.37
C GLY A 83 -9.34 17.01 -3.48
N PHE A 84 -8.95 15.91 -2.86
CA PHE A 84 -7.65 15.31 -3.12
C PHE A 84 -7.57 14.75 -4.54
N LEU A 85 -6.38 14.83 -5.12
CA LEU A 85 -6.08 14.11 -6.36
C LEU A 85 -5.83 12.63 -6.03
N LEU A 86 -6.50 11.73 -6.72
CA LEU A 86 -6.23 10.30 -6.64
C LEU A 86 -5.57 9.81 -7.93
N PRO A 87 -4.65 8.84 -7.85
CA PRO A 87 -4.07 8.23 -9.04
C PRO A 87 -5.15 7.63 -9.95
N GLU A 88 -4.98 7.76 -11.25
CA GLU A 88 -5.85 7.18 -12.26
C GLU A 88 -5.52 5.70 -12.52
N GLY A 89 -6.51 4.96 -13.05
CA GLY A 89 -6.37 3.56 -13.42
C GLY A 89 -6.51 2.59 -12.24
N GLU A 90 -6.02 1.37 -12.45
CA GLU A 90 -6.07 0.30 -11.45
C GLU A 90 -4.99 0.52 -10.39
N THR A 91 -5.41 0.65 -9.15
CA THR A 91 -4.53 0.87 -8.00
C THR A 91 -4.73 -0.21 -6.94
N ASP A 92 -3.72 -0.44 -6.12
CA ASP A 92 -3.83 -1.34 -4.96
C ASP A 92 -5.01 -0.90 -4.07
N PRO A 93 -6.02 -1.78 -3.84
CA PRO A 93 -7.20 -1.42 -3.06
C PRO A 93 -6.89 -1.11 -1.60
N THR A 94 -5.77 -1.58 -1.06
CA THR A 94 -5.36 -1.40 0.34
C THR A 94 -4.52 -0.15 0.57
N ARG A 95 -4.19 0.59 -0.49
CA ARG A 95 -3.42 1.82 -0.41
C ARG A 95 -4.29 3.03 -0.66
N LEU A 96 -4.05 4.08 0.11
CA LEU A 96 -4.60 5.40 -0.13
C LEU A 96 -3.44 6.33 -0.49
N ALA A 97 -3.30 6.62 -1.77
CA ALA A 97 -2.40 7.65 -2.27
C ALA A 97 -3.23 8.89 -2.60
N ILE A 98 -2.93 10.01 -1.97
CA ILE A 98 -3.67 11.27 -2.11
C ILE A 98 -2.72 12.40 -2.48
N GLY A 99 -3.04 13.09 -3.57
CA GLY A 99 -2.33 14.30 -3.98
C GLY A 99 -2.94 15.50 -3.27
N THR A 100 -2.10 16.29 -2.63
CA THR A 100 -2.47 17.34 -1.67
C THR A 100 -2.39 18.76 -2.26
N LEU A 101 -1.66 18.93 -3.36
CA LEU A 101 -1.48 20.23 -4.02
C LEU A 101 -2.79 20.93 -4.40
N PRO A 102 -3.87 20.22 -4.85
CA PRO A 102 -5.15 20.86 -5.09
C PRO A 102 -5.76 21.55 -3.86
N LEU A 103 -5.34 21.13 -2.67
CA LEU A 103 -5.79 21.68 -1.39
C LEU A 103 -4.81 22.71 -0.81
N GLY A 104 -3.80 23.12 -1.59
CA GLY A 104 -2.85 24.17 -1.24
C GLY A 104 -1.74 23.75 -0.28
N MET A 105 -1.50 22.44 -0.10
CA MET A 105 -0.43 21.93 0.77
C MET A 105 0.46 20.98 -0.02
N THR A 106 1.77 20.97 0.29
CA THR A 106 2.68 19.93 -0.18
C THR A 106 2.40 18.60 0.53
N GLY A 107 2.94 17.50 0.00
CA GLY A 107 2.79 16.21 0.66
C GLY A 107 3.47 16.17 2.02
N GLU A 108 4.61 16.84 2.19
CA GLU A 108 5.32 16.93 3.48
C GLU A 108 4.50 17.71 4.53
N GLU A 109 3.90 18.85 4.15
CA GLU A 109 3.02 19.62 5.03
C GLU A 109 1.78 18.81 5.42
N ALA A 110 1.18 18.12 4.47
CA ALA A 110 0.05 17.24 4.71
C ALA A 110 0.44 16.04 5.60
N ALA A 111 1.60 15.42 5.37
CA ALA A 111 2.09 14.33 6.21
C ALA A 111 2.26 14.80 7.67
N GLN A 112 2.82 16.00 7.89
CA GLN A 112 2.92 16.57 9.22
C GLN A 112 1.55 16.79 9.87
N TRP A 113 0.58 17.29 9.11
CA TRP A 113 -0.80 17.47 9.59
C TRP A 113 -1.45 16.15 10.02
N PHE A 114 -1.20 15.03 9.29
CA PHE A 114 -1.67 13.68 9.67
C PHE A 114 -0.95 13.15 10.91
N ARG A 115 0.38 13.34 11.02
CA ARG A 115 1.17 12.93 12.20
C ARG A 115 0.69 13.59 13.49
N GLU A 116 0.31 14.86 13.45
CA GLU A 116 -0.28 15.56 14.59
C GLU A 116 -1.60 14.97 15.08
N ARG A 117 -2.23 14.13 14.23
CA ARG A 117 -3.47 13.38 14.54
C ARG A 117 -3.23 11.90 14.83
N GLY A 118 -1.97 11.54 15.02
CA GLY A 118 -1.56 10.16 15.32
C GLY A 118 -1.71 9.22 14.14
N ILE A 119 -1.57 9.73 12.90
CA ILE A 119 -1.63 8.95 11.65
C ILE A 119 -0.28 9.11 10.95
N GLU A 120 0.52 8.04 10.92
CA GLU A 120 1.81 8.02 10.26
C GLU A 120 1.66 7.56 8.81
N PRO A 121 2.06 8.38 7.82
CA PRO A 121 2.10 7.96 6.42
C PRO A 121 3.22 6.93 6.17
N GLU A 122 3.03 6.09 5.19
CA GLU A 122 4.09 5.19 4.70
C GLU A 122 5.13 5.95 3.86
N HIS A 123 4.67 6.95 3.13
CA HIS A 123 5.52 7.76 2.25
C HIS A 123 4.89 9.13 2.01
N GLU A 124 5.73 10.13 1.86
CA GLU A 124 5.37 11.46 1.39
C GLU A 124 6.42 11.99 0.42
N ASP A 125 5.99 12.85 -0.47
CA ASP A 125 6.83 13.66 -1.36
C ASP A 125 6.23 15.06 -1.56
N GLY A 126 6.77 15.86 -2.47
CA GLY A 126 6.31 17.23 -2.71
C GLY A 126 4.83 17.36 -3.13
N ALA A 127 4.16 16.28 -3.49
CA ALA A 127 2.80 16.31 -4.05
C ALA A 127 1.84 15.30 -3.44
N TYR A 128 2.34 14.18 -2.91
CA TYR A 128 1.54 13.06 -2.46
C TYR A 128 1.84 12.63 -1.04
N VAL A 129 0.82 12.06 -0.40
CA VAL A 129 0.93 11.27 0.83
C VAL A 129 0.33 9.90 0.57
N VAL A 130 1.01 8.84 1.04
CA VAL A 130 0.60 7.45 0.84
C VAL A 130 0.40 6.77 2.19
N PHE A 131 -0.76 6.14 2.36
CA PHE A 131 -1.07 5.29 3.51
C PHE A 131 -1.22 3.84 3.04
N ILE A 132 -0.71 2.91 3.86
CA ILE A 132 -0.91 1.47 3.66
C ILE A 132 -1.78 0.96 4.80
N ALA A 133 -2.90 0.34 4.43
CA ALA A 133 -3.74 -0.36 5.37
C ALA A 133 -3.54 -1.88 5.25
N THR A 134 -3.74 -2.58 6.36
CA THR A 134 -3.63 -4.03 6.45
C THR A 134 -4.84 -4.61 7.20
N PRO A 135 -5.14 -5.91 7.06
CA PRO A 135 -6.21 -6.55 7.81
C PRO A 135 -6.05 -6.52 9.34
N TRP A 136 -4.87 -6.13 9.83
CA TRP A 136 -4.60 -5.99 11.28
C TRP A 136 -4.84 -4.58 11.82
N ASN A 137 -5.16 -3.61 10.94
CA ASN A 137 -5.63 -2.33 11.42
C ASN A 137 -7.00 -2.48 12.06
N ARG A 138 -7.16 -1.83 13.23
CA ARG A 138 -8.44 -1.79 13.92
C ARG A 138 -9.40 -0.85 13.19
N GLU A 139 -10.68 -1.08 13.32
CA GLU A 139 -11.72 -0.26 12.70
C GLU A 139 -11.60 1.22 13.11
N GLU A 140 -11.26 1.48 14.38
CA GLU A 140 -11.06 2.84 14.88
C GLU A 140 -9.88 3.56 14.19
N GLU A 141 -8.85 2.83 13.80
CA GLU A 141 -7.68 3.40 13.09
C GLU A 141 -8.06 3.82 11.67
N LEU A 142 -8.81 2.97 10.96
CA LEU A 142 -9.28 3.25 9.61
C LEU A 142 -10.35 4.36 9.60
N THR A 143 -11.21 4.40 10.61
CA THR A 143 -12.18 5.49 10.82
C THR A 143 -11.47 6.79 11.15
N ARG A 144 -10.41 6.76 11.97
CA ARG A 144 -9.59 7.95 12.26
C ARG A 144 -8.97 8.51 10.99
N LEU A 145 -8.45 7.64 10.11
CA LEU A 145 -7.93 8.07 8.81
C LEU A 145 -9.02 8.73 7.95
N GLU A 146 -10.20 8.13 7.85
CA GLU A 146 -11.34 8.68 7.12
C GLU A 146 -11.74 10.07 7.64
N MET A 147 -11.87 10.21 8.97
CA MET A 147 -12.21 11.48 9.60
C MET A 147 -11.11 12.54 9.35
N ALA A 148 -9.85 12.17 9.44
CA ALA A 148 -8.76 13.09 9.16
C ALA A 148 -8.77 13.53 7.69
N VAL A 149 -8.98 12.62 6.75
CA VAL A 149 -9.15 12.96 5.33
C VAL A 149 -10.31 13.92 5.12
N ALA A 150 -11.47 13.67 5.75
CA ALA A 150 -12.66 14.53 5.65
C ALA A 150 -12.43 15.93 6.24
N GLN A 151 -11.66 16.02 7.31
CA GLN A 151 -11.36 17.28 8.04
C GLN A 151 -10.08 17.98 7.54
N PHE A 152 -9.45 17.45 6.52
CA PHE A 152 -8.20 18.02 6.00
C PHE A 152 -8.41 19.50 5.60
N PRO A 153 -7.51 20.43 5.97
CA PRO A 153 -7.65 21.84 5.68
C PRO A 153 -7.44 22.14 4.18
N GLY A 154 -7.73 23.37 3.81
CA GLY A 154 -7.60 23.87 2.45
C GLY A 154 -8.89 23.82 1.65
N GLU A 155 -8.97 24.63 0.62
CA GLU A 155 -10.05 24.65 -0.36
C GLU A 155 -9.51 24.13 -1.68
N ALA A 156 -10.31 23.30 -2.37
CA ALA A 156 -9.91 22.76 -3.67
C ALA A 156 -9.62 23.88 -4.67
N GLN A 157 -8.40 23.96 -5.13
CA GLN A 157 -7.97 24.90 -6.15
C GLN A 157 -7.82 24.20 -7.50
N PRO A 158 -8.07 24.88 -8.64
CA PRO A 158 -7.79 24.30 -9.94
C PRO A 158 -6.29 24.00 -10.06
N VAL A 159 -5.97 22.74 -10.28
CA VAL A 159 -4.58 22.29 -10.49
C VAL A 159 -4.12 22.80 -11.85
N SER A 160 -3.08 23.60 -11.87
CA SER A 160 -2.37 23.87 -13.13
C SER A 160 -1.85 22.56 -13.72
N PRO A 161 -2.03 22.31 -15.02
CA PRO A 161 -1.46 21.11 -15.63
C PRO A 161 0.05 21.07 -15.37
N ALA A 162 0.56 19.89 -15.02
CA ALA A 162 2.00 19.71 -14.84
C ALA A 162 2.74 20.19 -16.10
N PRO A 163 3.87 20.88 -15.96
CA PRO A 163 4.68 21.25 -17.12
C PRO A 163 5.04 19.99 -17.91
N ALA A 164 4.91 20.07 -19.24
CA ALA A 164 5.31 18.96 -20.10
C ALA A 164 6.78 18.62 -19.82
N LEU A 165 7.05 17.32 -19.67
CA LEU A 165 8.44 16.87 -19.56
C LEU A 165 9.22 17.34 -20.80
N PRO A 166 10.44 17.84 -20.64
CA PRO A 166 11.28 18.18 -21.78
C PRO A 166 11.50 16.95 -22.67
N PRO A 167 11.60 17.14 -24.00
CA PRO A 167 11.78 16.04 -24.94
C PRO A 167 13.08 15.28 -24.74
#